data_805f9ddf5936ea845c6359257b6eeb09
#
_entry.id   805f9ddf5936ea845c6359257b6eeb09
#
_cell.length_a   1.000
_cell.length_b   1.000
_cell.length_c   1.000
_cell.angle_alpha   90.00
_cell.angle_beta   90.00
_cell.angle_gamma   90.00
#
_symmetry.space_group_name_H-M   'P 1'
#
loop_
_entity.id
_entity.type
_entity.pdbx_description
1 polymer ?
#
loop_
_entity_poly.entity_id
_entity_poly.type
_entity_poly.pdbx_seq_one_letter_code
_entity_poly.pdbx_strand_id
1 'polypeptide(L)'
;MGESISKLSLCGLGQTAPNPVLSTIRYFRDEYEAHIRDHSCSTKVCTDLMHFNIDKDRCIGCSLCARKCPTNCITGSREEKFTIHQLDCVKCGNCFDVCPVKAIDKVPGMHPEVEAHRADVAKAAHHYDD
;
A
#
# COMPACT_ATOMS: atom_id res chain seq x y z
N MET A 1 17.71 18.71 12.83
CA MET A 1 16.57 19.66 12.92
C MET A 1 15.76 19.47 14.22
N GLY A 2 15.18 18.31 14.55
CA GLY A 2 14.37 18.11 15.77
C GLY A 2 15.12 18.46 17.06
N GLU A 3 16.36 18.00 17.22
CA GLU A 3 17.19 18.35 18.37
C GLU A 3 17.51 19.85 18.45
N SER A 4 17.72 20.50 17.31
CA SER A 4 17.94 21.95 17.26
C SER A 4 16.70 22.72 17.70
N ILE A 5 15.51 22.30 17.27
CA ILE A 5 14.23 22.88 17.71
C ILE A 5 14.08 22.75 19.23
N SER A 6 14.33 21.55 19.78
CA SER A 6 14.24 21.31 21.22
C SER A 6 15.17 22.19 22.03
N LYS A 7 16.42 22.40 21.56
CA LYS A 7 17.43 23.18 22.26
C LYS A 7 17.26 24.70 22.13
N LEU A 8 16.74 25.18 21.00
CA LEU A 8 16.66 26.60 20.68
C LEU A 8 15.29 27.24 20.98
N SER A 9 14.29 26.42 21.29
CA SER A 9 12.95 26.92 21.61
C SER A 9 12.92 27.58 23.00
N LEU A 10 12.28 28.76 23.08
CA LEU A 10 12.18 29.56 24.30
C LEU A 10 11.12 29.10 25.29
N CYS A 11 10.22 28.18 24.86
CA CYS A 11 9.15 27.68 25.74
C CYS A 11 9.09 26.16 25.77
N GLY A 12 8.53 25.58 26.81
CA GLY A 12 8.41 24.13 27.00
C GLY A 12 7.63 23.42 25.88
N LEU A 13 6.64 24.08 25.29
CA LEU A 13 5.89 23.52 24.15
C LEU A 13 6.81 23.33 22.93
N GLY A 14 7.58 24.34 22.58
CA GLY A 14 8.54 24.26 21.49
C GLY A 14 9.65 23.23 21.76
N GLN A 15 10.14 23.14 23.00
CA GLN A 15 11.16 22.17 23.40
C GLN A 15 10.67 20.71 23.28
N THR A 16 9.38 20.47 23.51
CA THR A 16 8.79 19.12 23.44
C THR A 16 8.17 18.77 22.08
N ALA A 17 7.91 19.77 21.23
CA ALA A 17 7.29 19.57 19.92
C ALA A 17 7.95 18.50 19.02
N PRO A 18 9.29 18.36 18.95
CA PRO A 18 9.92 17.34 18.13
C PRO A 18 9.91 15.93 18.76
N ASN A 19 9.53 15.76 20.03
CA ASN A 19 9.60 14.49 20.74
C ASN A 19 8.81 13.35 20.06
N PRO A 20 7.58 13.54 19.55
CA PRO A 20 6.86 12.47 18.87
C PRO A 20 7.62 11.93 17.64
N VAL A 21 8.20 12.83 16.85
CA VAL A 21 8.97 12.46 15.66
C VAL A 21 10.28 11.75 16.03
N LEU A 22 11.02 12.31 17.00
CA LEU A 22 12.30 11.74 17.43
C LEU A 22 12.11 10.36 18.08
N SER A 23 11.07 10.20 18.90
CA SER A 23 10.76 8.92 19.55
C SER A 23 10.31 7.87 18.53
N THR A 24 9.42 8.21 17.59
CA THR A 24 8.98 7.25 16.57
C THR A 24 10.12 6.81 15.67
N ILE A 25 10.98 7.72 15.22
CA ILE A 25 12.18 7.35 14.45
C ILE A 25 13.13 6.48 15.26
N ARG A 26 13.28 6.75 16.56
CA ARG A 26 14.18 5.98 17.43
C ARG A 26 13.71 4.54 17.65
N TYR A 27 12.40 4.33 17.84
CA TYR A 27 11.86 3.03 18.22
C TYR A 27 11.33 2.22 17.03
N PHE A 28 10.96 2.87 15.93
CA PHE A 28 10.35 2.23 14.76
C PHE A 28 11.13 2.52 13.46
N ARG A 29 12.44 2.69 13.59
CA ARG A 29 13.30 3.02 12.45
C ARG A 29 13.20 2.00 11.32
N ASP A 30 13.18 0.73 11.65
CA ASP A 30 13.11 -0.36 10.67
C ASP A 30 11.81 -0.32 9.88
N GLU A 31 10.70 0.05 10.52
CA GLU A 31 9.42 0.24 9.83
C GLU A 31 9.47 1.43 8.86
N TYR A 32 10.08 2.56 9.27
CA TYR A 32 10.28 3.69 8.39
C TYR A 32 11.13 3.33 7.19
N GLU A 33 12.23 2.62 7.40
CA GLU A 33 13.12 2.21 6.31
C GLU A 33 12.44 1.22 5.36
N ALA A 34 11.67 0.26 5.86
CA ALA A 34 10.87 -0.64 5.04
C ALA A 34 9.83 0.11 4.18
N HIS A 35 9.16 1.11 4.75
CA HIS A 35 8.19 1.93 4.01
C HIS A 35 8.85 2.78 2.92
N ILE A 36 10.04 3.31 3.16
CA ILE A 36 10.74 4.23 2.25
C ILE A 36 11.54 3.47 1.18
N ARG A 37 12.28 2.43 1.57
CA ARG A 37 13.18 1.71 0.68
C ARG A 37 12.50 0.56 -0.05
N ASP A 38 11.77 -0.26 0.71
CA ASP A 38 11.18 -1.49 0.21
C ASP A 38 9.74 -1.29 -0.26
N HIS A 39 9.19 -0.07 -0.08
CA HIS A 39 7.79 0.25 -0.36
C HIS A 39 6.82 -0.79 0.19
N SER A 40 7.12 -1.31 1.38
CA SER A 40 6.42 -2.41 2.01
C SER A 40 5.94 -2.06 3.42
N CYS A 41 4.71 -2.44 3.73
CA CYS A 41 4.13 -2.32 5.07
C CYS A 41 3.97 -3.72 5.68
N SER A 42 4.76 -4.02 6.71
CA SER A 42 4.74 -5.32 7.38
C SER A 42 3.39 -5.63 8.03
N THR A 43 2.72 -4.62 8.55
CA THR A 43 1.39 -4.73 9.18
C THR A 43 0.24 -4.76 8.18
N LYS A 44 0.49 -4.49 6.89
CA LYS A 44 -0.50 -4.48 5.79
C LYS A 44 -1.67 -3.51 6.05
N VAL A 45 -1.40 -2.41 6.75
CA VAL A 45 -2.37 -1.33 7.03
C VAL A 45 -2.29 -0.23 5.99
N CYS A 46 -1.07 0.09 5.51
CA CYS A 46 -0.86 1.12 4.51
C CYS A 46 -1.34 0.63 3.14
N THR A 47 -2.48 1.13 2.68
CA THR A 47 -3.12 0.69 1.43
C THR A 47 -2.24 0.87 0.20
N ASP A 48 -1.41 1.92 0.16
CA ASP A 48 -0.50 2.17 -0.95
C ASP A 48 0.68 1.19 -1.00
N LEU A 49 1.06 0.64 0.15
CA LEU A 49 2.18 -0.27 0.31
C LEU A 49 1.75 -1.73 0.48
N MET A 50 0.60 -2.07 -0.06
CA MET A 50 0.09 -3.44 -0.16
C MET A 50 -0.74 -3.61 -1.42
N HIS A 51 -0.96 -4.85 -1.83
CA HIS A 51 -1.91 -5.18 -2.90
C HIS A 51 -2.69 -6.46 -2.56
N PHE A 52 -3.82 -6.65 -3.23
CA PHE A 52 -4.60 -7.88 -3.12
C PHE A 52 -4.22 -8.83 -4.24
N ASN A 53 -4.02 -10.10 -3.92
CA ASN A 53 -3.77 -11.16 -4.88
C ASN A 53 -4.81 -12.28 -4.72
N ILE A 54 -5.28 -12.85 -5.84
CA ILE A 54 -6.18 -13.99 -5.84
C ILE A 54 -5.36 -15.24 -6.06
N ASP A 55 -5.37 -16.13 -5.07
CA ASP A 55 -4.77 -17.45 -5.19
C ASP A 55 -5.66 -18.33 -6.09
N LYS A 56 -5.12 -18.69 -7.24
CA LYS A 56 -5.84 -19.48 -8.24
C LYS A 56 -6.16 -20.89 -7.77
N ASP A 57 -5.34 -21.47 -6.89
CA ASP A 57 -5.54 -22.83 -6.40
C ASP A 57 -6.71 -22.89 -5.40
N ARG A 58 -6.84 -21.88 -4.55
CA ARG A 58 -7.96 -21.77 -3.60
C ARG A 58 -9.23 -21.19 -4.23
N CYS A 59 -9.12 -20.49 -5.34
CA CYS A 59 -10.25 -19.84 -5.99
C CYS A 59 -11.20 -20.86 -6.64
N ILE A 60 -12.49 -20.83 -6.28
CA ILE A 60 -13.54 -21.68 -6.84
C ILE A 60 -14.29 -21.06 -8.03
N GLY A 61 -13.92 -19.86 -8.46
CA GLY A 61 -14.55 -19.20 -9.60
C GLY A 61 -16.00 -18.73 -9.37
N CYS A 62 -16.38 -18.40 -8.13
CA CYS A 62 -17.78 -18.03 -7.77
C CYS A 62 -18.21 -16.63 -8.19
N SER A 63 -17.34 -15.78 -8.72
CA SER A 63 -17.58 -14.41 -9.18
C SER A 63 -18.03 -13.40 -8.12
N LEU A 64 -18.10 -13.75 -6.84
CA LEU A 64 -18.55 -12.83 -5.77
C LEU A 64 -17.64 -11.59 -5.66
N CYS A 65 -16.32 -11.78 -5.74
CA CYS A 65 -15.35 -10.69 -5.70
C CYS A 65 -15.53 -9.70 -6.86
N ALA A 66 -15.75 -10.19 -8.08
CA ALA A 66 -15.99 -9.35 -9.25
C ALA A 66 -17.28 -8.54 -9.13
N ARG A 67 -18.38 -9.17 -8.69
CA ARG A 67 -19.67 -8.49 -8.50
C ARG A 67 -19.67 -7.43 -7.40
N LYS A 68 -18.80 -7.56 -6.41
CA LYS A 68 -18.68 -6.62 -5.29
C LYS A 68 -17.58 -5.58 -5.49
N CYS A 69 -16.83 -5.65 -6.58
CA CYS A 69 -15.81 -4.69 -6.89
C CYS A 69 -16.41 -3.37 -7.39
N PRO A 70 -16.20 -2.22 -6.72
CA PRO A 70 -16.78 -0.95 -7.12
C PRO A 70 -16.16 -0.39 -8.40
N THR A 71 -14.91 -0.76 -8.72
CA THR A 71 -14.20 -0.34 -9.92
C THR A 71 -14.22 -1.37 -11.04
N ASN A 72 -14.86 -2.52 -10.83
CA ASN A 72 -14.89 -3.64 -11.79
C ASN A 72 -13.49 -4.10 -12.25
N CYS A 73 -12.47 -3.91 -11.40
CA CYS A 73 -11.08 -4.26 -11.72
C CYS A 73 -10.78 -5.77 -11.59
N ILE A 74 -11.78 -6.61 -11.33
CA ILE A 74 -11.62 -8.06 -11.19
C ILE A 74 -12.28 -8.74 -12.37
N THR A 75 -11.46 -9.36 -13.22
CA THR A 75 -11.90 -10.07 -14.41
C THR A 75 -11.51 -11.55 -14.34
N GLY A 76 -12.21 -12.36 -15.07
CA GLY A 76 -11.95 -13.81 -15.12
C GLY A 76 -13.20 -14.64 -15.38
N SER A 77 -13.01 -15.94 -15.41
CA SER A 77 -14.05 -16.92 -15.60
C SER A 77 -13.99 -18.01 -14.53
N ARG A 78 -14.97 -18.90 -14.55
CA ARG A 78 -14.99 -20.04 -13.63
C ARG A 78 -13.83 -21.01 -13.88
N GLU A 79 -13.39 -21.12 -15.12
CA GLU A 79 -12.34 -22.03 -15.56
C GLU A 79 -10.95 -21.42 -15.40
N GLU A 80 -10.76 -20.18 -15.86
CA GLU A 80 -9.49 -19.48 -15.81
C GLU A 80 -9.20 -18.81 -14.45
N LYS A 81 -10.22 -18.83 -13.54
CA LYS A 81 -10.20 -18.12 -12.27
C LYS A 81 -10.21 -16.60 -12.46
N PHE A 82 -10.25 -15.89 -11.35
CA PHE A 82 -10.31 -14.43 -11.35
C PHE A 82 -8.94 -13.80 -11.11
N THR A 83 -8.72 -12.62 -11.70
CA THR A 83 -7.49 -11.83 -11.54
C THR A 83 -7.86 -10.38 -11.26
N ILE A 84 -7.05 -9.68 -10.46
CA ILE A 84 -7.25 -8.28 -10.11
C ILE A 84 -6.33 -7.43 -10.98
N HIS A 85 -6.89 -6.46 -11.73
CA HIS A 85 -6.14 -5.42 -12.42
C HIS A 85 -5.68 -4.39 -11.38
N GLN A 86 -4.40 -4.39 -11.07
CA GLN A 86 -3.84 -3.63 -9.96
C GLN A 86 -3.87 -2.11 -10.18
N LEU A 87 -3.81 -1.66 -11.43
CA LEU A 87 -3.84 -0.22 -11.78
C LEU A 87 -5.22 0.39 -11.51
N ASP A 88 -6.29 -0.38 -11.70
CA ASP A 88 -7.67 0.08 -11.50
C ASP A 88 -8.18 -0.21 -10.08
N CYS A 89 -7.38 -0.91 -9.27
CA CYS A 89 -7.77 -1.34 -7.94
C CYS A 89 -7.60 -0.23 -6.90
N VAL A 90 -8.70 0.24 -6.32
CA VAL A 90 -8.72 1.22 -5.22
C VAL A 90 -8.42 0.62 -3.84
N LYS A 91 -8.07 -0.66 -3.78
CA LYS A 91 -7.66 -1.38 -2.57
C LYS A 91 -8.67 -1.30 -1.41
N CYS A 92 -9.96 -1.22 -1.71
CA CYS A 92 -11.05 -1.08 -0.72
C CYS A 92 -11.26 -2.31 0.18
N GLY A 93 -10.78 -3.50 -0.21
CA GLY A 93 -10.89 -4.72 0.59
C GLY A 93 -12.20 -5.51 0.42
N ASN A 94 -13.22 -4.98 -0.26
CA ASN A 94 -14.52 -5.66 -0.40
C ASN A 94 -14.41 -7.09 -0.97
N CYS A 95 -13.50 -7.30 -1.92
CA CYS A 95 -13.27 -8.62 -2.50
C CYS A 95 -12.70 -9.61 -1.47
N PHE A 96 -11.83 -9.13 -0.59
CA PHE A 96 -11.25 -9.92 0.49
C PHE A 96 -12.32 -10.38 1.49
N ASP A 97 -13.22 -9.46 1.90
CA ASP A 97 -14.26 -9.73 2.90
C ASP A 97 -15.33 -10.68 2.40
N VAL A 98 -15.69 -10.61 1.10
CA VAL A 98 -16.77 -11.44 0.53
C VAL A 98 -16.31 -12.81 0.04
N CYS A 99 -15.03 -13.11 0.07
CA CYS A 99 -14.50 -14.38 -0.45
C CYS A 99 -14.81 -15.54 0.51
N PRO A 100 -15.69 -16.48 0.17
CA PRO A 100 -16.12 -17.56 1.08
C PRO A 100 -14.99 -18.56 1.36
N VAL A 101 -14.08 -18.73 0.41
CA VAL A 101 -12.95 -19.67 0.51
C VAL A 101 -11.64 -18.98 0.90
N LYS A 102 -11.68 -17.69 1.22
CA LYS A 102 -10.51 -16.87 1.59
C LYS A 102 -9.35 -17.04 0.62
N ALA A 103 -9.65 -17.05 -0.67
CA ALA A 103 -8.65 -17.18 -1.75
C ALA A 103 -7.98 -15.84 -2.11
N ILE A 104 -8.26 -14.76 -1.38
CA ILE A 104 -7.68 -13.44 -1.62
C ILE A 104 -6.80 -13.08 -0.45
N ASP A 105 -5.54 -12.78 -0.75
CA ASP A 105 -4.54 -12.44 0.26
C ASP A 105 -4.14 -10.96 0.15
N LYS A 106 -3.81 -10.36 1.30
CA LYS A 106 -3.13 -9.07 1.39
C LYS A 106 -1.63 -9.30 1.32
N VAL A 107 -1.01 -8.86 0.24
CA VAL A 107 0.44 -9.01 0.03
C VAL A 107 1.11 -7.66 0.35
N PRO A 108 2.14 -7.63 1.21
CA PRO A 108 2.91 -6.42 1.47
C PRO A 108 3.75 -6.07 0.23
N GLY A 109 3.98 -4.78 0.03
CA GLY A 109 4.67 -4.26 -1.13
C GLY A 109 3.73 -3.83 -2.25
N MET A 110 4.25 -2.99 -3.15
CA MET A 110 3.54 -2.62 -4.36
C MET A 110 3.55 -3.76 -5.37
N HIS A 111 2.49 -3.87 -6.16
CA HIS A 111 2.48 -4.82 -7.27
C HIS A 111 3.42 -4.33 -8.39
N PRO A 112 4.16 -5.22 -9.07
CA PRO A 112 5.13 -4.83 -10.12
C PRO A 112 4.52 -3.96 -11.23
N GLU A 113 3.27 -4.20 -11.62
CA GLU A 113 2.57 -3.35 -12.61
C GLU A 113 2.40 -1.91 -12.12
N VAL A 114 2.10 -1.71 -10.83
CA VAL A 114 1.94 -0.38 -10.23
C VAL A 114 3.29 0.32 -10.08
N GLU A 115 4.34 -0.42 -9.72
CA GLU A 115 5.70 0.12 -9.66
C GLU A 115 6.19 0.59 -11.03
N ALA A 116 6.00 -0.21 -12.07
CA ALA A 116 6.36 0.14 -13.44
C ALA A 116 5.62 1.40 -13.91
N HIS A 117 4.30 1.46 -13.69
CA HIS A 117 3.50 2.63 -14.05
C HIS A 117 3.94 3.90 -13.29
N ARG A 118 4.23 3.81 -11.99
CA ARG A 118 4.74 4.96 -11.21
C ARG A 118 6.11 5.43 -11.70
N ALA A 119 7.00 4.52 -12.07
CA ALA A 119 8.31 4.86 -12.63
C ALA A 119 8.17 5.60 -13.97
N ASP A 120 7.23 5.20 -14.83
CA ASP A 120 6.99 5.86 -16.11
C ASP A 120 6.38 7.25 -15.92
N VAL A 121 5.42 7.41 -15.00
CA VAL A 121 4.84 8.71 -14.65
C VAL A 121 5.89 9.65 -14.05
N ALA A 122 6.77 9.15 -13.19
CA ALA A 122 7.85 9.95 -12.60
C ALA A 122 8.85 10.44 -13.65
N LYS A 123 9.20 9.60 -14.64
CA LYS A 123 10.06 10.01 -15.78
C LYS A 123 9.39 11.08 -16.63
N ALA A 124 8.07 10.98 -16.87
CA ALA A 124 7.32 11.96 -17.64
C ALA A 124 7.24 13.32 -16.92
N ALA A 125 7.14 13.33 -15.60
CA ALA A 125 7.07 14.55 -14.80
C ALA A 125 8.39 15.34 -14.80
N HIS A 126 9.55 14.68 -14.86
CA HIS A 126 10.86 15.34 -14.96
C HIS A 126 11.13 16.05 -16.30
N HIS A 127 10.30 15.83 -17.30
CA HIS A 127 10.46 16.49 -18.61
C HIS A 127 9.77 17.87 -18.69
N TYR A 128 9.18 18.36 -17.59
CA TYR A 128 8.43 19.62 -17.58
C TYR A 128 9.21 20.79 -16.94
N ASP A 129 10.43 20.57 -16.45
CA ASP A 129 11.28 21.57 -15.75
C ASP A 129 12.48 22.07 -16.60
N ASP A 130 12.45 21.93 -17.94
CA ASP A 130 13.42 22.54 -18.86
C ASP A 130 12.81 23.67 -19.72
#